data_799e168cd3083a6153eb1a0f80376488
#
_entry.id   799e168cd3083a6153eb1a0f80376488
#
_cell.length_a   1.000
_cell.length_b   1.000
_cell.length_c   1.000
_cell.angle_alpha   90.00
_cell.angle_beta   90.00
_cell.angle_gamma   90.00
#
_symmetry.space_group_name_H-M   'P 1'
#
loop_
_entity.id
_entity.type
_entity.pdbx_description
1 polymer ?
#
loop_
_entity_poly.entity_id
_entity_poly.type
_entity_poly.pdbx_seq_one_letter_code
_entity_poly.pdbx_strand_id
1 'polypeptide(L)'
;MADQQEAASDTAILWFRRDLRLNDLPALAEAASCERVIPCFIFDDRLITGGRFPSSARTGFMLGCLEELRRDLRELGSDLVLRRGRPEDLLPELAKEASAGSVHWTADLSPFAKSRDKAVDEALAAAGVIAVPHPGAYIVDDPGAIRSGSAKPYTVYSPFAKAWREVDRRETEERPSSLPSVDIDPGEMPTLEDLGLEPDPSDTTFTPGEAAAREAARIFRNDGVTEYGKKRNLPTGGSSRLSPYLRWGCISPLELETKLGRGNGDGRRVFRSELAWREFYAAVLDNFPEVTKTEFQERYRGTLNWQSDDDLLEAWKQGRTGYPLVDA
;
A
#
# COMPACT_ATOMS: atom_id res chain seq x y z
N MET A 1 -36.69 12.13 30.57
CA MET A 1 -35.31 11.63 30.51
C MET A 1 -34.79 12.03 29.14
N ALA A 2 -33.96 13.06 29.10
CA ALA A 2 -33.40 13.55 27.86
C ALA A 2 -32.33 12.54 27.38
N ASP A 3 -32.52 12.06 26.15
CA ASP A 3 -31.49 11.37 25.42
C ASP A 3 -30.23 12.27 25.39
N GLN A 4 -29.23 11.92 26.17
CA GLN A 4 -27.85 12.40 25.93
C GLN A 4 -27.35 11.57 24.74
N GLN A 5 -27.63 12.06 23.55
CA GLN A 5 -26.87 11.71 22.36
C GLN A 5 -25.45 12.26 22.66
N GLU A 6 -24.54 11.37 23.10
CA GLU A 6 -23.13 11.71 23.20
C GLU A 6 -22.73 12.26 21.82
N ALA A 7 -22.36 13.55 21.81
CA ALA A 7 -21.84 14.17 20.61
C ALA A 7 -20.65 13.33 20.13
N ALA A 8 -20.75 12.83 18.91
CA ALA A 8 -19.65 12.10 18.28
C ALA A 8 -18.38 12.95 18.44
N SER A 9 -17.28 12.36 18.91
CA SER A 9 -16.03 13.08 19.11
C SER A 9 -15.56 13.70 17.80
N ASP A 10 -15.26 14.99 17.80
CA ASP A 10 -14.72 15.73 16.64
C ASP A 10 -13.24 15.40 16.35
N THR A 11 -12.74 14.30 16.87
CA THR A 11 -11.37 13.82 16.68
C THR A 11 -11.37 12.48 15.97
N ALA A 12 -10.62 12.37 14.87
CA ALA A 12 -10.40 11.14 14.11
C ALA A 12 -8.93 10.69 14.19
N ILE A 13 -8.70 9.39 14.15
CA ILE A 13 -7.37 8.81 13.90
C ILE A 13 -7.30 8.44 12.42
N LEU A 14 -6.22 8.84 11.75
CA LEU A 14 -5.87 8.36 10.42
C LEU A 14 -4.70 7.37 10.53
N TRP A 15 -4.99 6.09 10.35
CA TRP A 15 -4.00 5.02 10.43
C TRP A 15 -3.37 4.75 9.07
N PHE A 16 -2.18 5.30 8.84
CA PHE A 16 -1.36 5.04 7.67
C PHE A 16 -0.79 3.63 7.67
N ARG A 17 -0.69 3.03 6.47
CA ARG A 17 -0.15 1.69 6.27
C ARG A 17 0.74 1.60 5.02
N ARG A 18 0.15 1.29 3.86
CA ARG A 18 0.79 1.27 2.53
C ARG A 18 0.18 2.36 1.64
N ASP A 19 0.03 3.53 2.19
CA ASP A 19 -0.62 4.70 1.62
C ASP A 19 0.08 5.98 2.09
N LEU A 20 1.44 5.96 2.10
CA LEU A 20 2.30 7.00 2.66
C LEU A 20 2.34 8.24 1.77
N ARG A 21 1.19 8.92 1.67
CA ARG A 21 0.95 10.13 0.88
C ARG A 21 -0.16 10.98 1.45
N LEU A 22 -0.25 12.23 0.99
CA LEU A 22 -1.32 13.16 1.37
C LEU A 22 -2.27 13.49 0.19
N ASN A 23 -1.84 13.25 -1.05
CA ASN A 23 -2.69 13.46 -2.22
C ASN A 23 -3.44 12.18 -2.60
N ASP A 24 -4.68 12.34 -3.03
CA ASP A 24 -5.58 11.24 -3.44
C ASP A 24 -5.65 10.12 -2.38
N LEU A 25 -5.96 10.51 -1.15
CA LEU A 25 -6.13 9.62 -0.02
C LEU A 25 -7.52 9.79 0.60
N PRO A 26 -8.54 9.01 0.16
CA PRO A 26 -9.90 9.11 0.68
C PRO A 26 -10.02 9.01 2.19
N ALA A 27 -9.20 8.17 2.83
CA ALA A 27 -9.15 8.07 4.29
C ALA A 27 -8.73 9.39 4.96
N LEU A 28 -7.80 10.13 4.36
CA LEU A 28 -7.40 11.46 4.84
C LEU A 28 -8.48 12.49 4.56
N ALA A 29 -9.07 12.49 3.37
CA ALA A 29 -10.12 13.44 2.99
C ALA A 29 -11.32 13.35 3.94
N GLU A 30 -11.75 12.13 4.27
CA GLU A 30 -12.86 11.92 5.22
C GLU A 30 -12.44 12.28 6.64
N ALA A 31 -11.28 11.82 7.13
CA ALA A 31 -10.79 12.16 8.46
C ALA A 31 -10.63 13.66 8.64
N ALA A 32 -10.21 14.41 7.62
CA ALA A 32 -10.04 15.85 7.63
C ALA A 32 -11.38 16.63 7.72
N SER A 33 -12.53 15.95 7.62
CA SER A 33 -13.83 16.56 7.94
C SER A 33 -14.07 16.73 9.43
N CYS A 34 -13.32 16.03 10.29
CA CYS A 34 -13.30 16.23 11.73
C CYS A 34 -12.49 17.48 12.10
N GLU A 35 -12.76 18.06 13.27
CA GLU A 35 -12.02 19.23 13.76
C GLU A 35 -10.53 18.93 13.98
N ARG A 36 -10.22 17.69 14.38
CA ARG A 36 -8.86 17.25 14.72
C ARG A 36 -8.58 15.87 14.14
N VAL A 37 -7.38 15.69 13.62
CA VAL A 37 -6.93 14.40 13.06
C VAL A 37 -5.60 14.03 13.69
N ILE A 38 -5.48 12.76 14.07
CA ILE A 38 -4.25 12.16 14.58
C ILE A 38 -3.73 11.20 13.51
N PRO A 39 -2.79 11.62 12.69
CA PRO A 39 -2.09 10.71 11.80
C PRO A 39 -1.25 9.74 12.59
N CYS A 40 -1.39 8.44 12.37
CA CYS A 40 -0.56 7.46 13.06
C CYS A 40 -0.03 6.38 12.12
N PHE A 41 1.11 5.80 12.48
CA PHE A 41 1.67 4.60 11.86
C PHE A 41 2.07 3.61 12.95
N ILE A 42 1.75 2.34 12.76
CA ILE A 42 2.05 1.27 13.72
C ILE A 42 3.04 0.29 13.09
N PHE A 43 4.21 0.17 13.71
CA PHE A 43 5.23 -0.83 13.37
C PHE A 43 4.77 -2.19 13.89
N ASP A 44 4.19 -3.00 13.01
CA ASP A 44 3.72 -4.35 13.32
C ASP A 44 4.86 -5.35 13.04
N ASP A 45 5.45 -5.90 14.08
CA ASP A 45 6.57 -6.84 13.97
C ASP A 45 6.23 -8.09 13.16
N ARG A 46 4.96 -8.48 13.06
CA ARG A 46 4.50 -9.56 12.19
C ARG A 46 4.83 -9.29 10.71
N LEU A 47 4.95 -8.01 10.30
CA LEU A 47 5.25 -7.59 8.94
C LEU A 47 6.73 -7.23 8.72
N ILE A 48 7.43 -6.79 9.76
CA ILE A 48 8.81 -6.30 9.69
C ILE A 48 9.80 -7.45 9.78
N THR A 49 9.78 -8.17 10.87
CA THR A 49 10.72 -9.27 11.18
C THR A 49 10.04 -10.63 11.23
N GLY A 50 8.75 -10.70 11.58
CA GLY A 50 7.97 -11.94 11.67
C GLY A 50 7.61 -12.56 10.32
N GLY A 51 7.87 -11.89 9.22
CA GLY A 51 7.65 -12.38 7.86
C GLY A 51 8.72 -13.39 7.42
N ARG A 52 8.40 -14.21 6.41
CA ARG A 52 9.33 -15.20 5.83
C ARG A 52 10.59 -14.55 5.21
N PHE A 53 10.50 -13.30 4.79
CA PHE A 53 11.55 -12.59 4.06
C PHE A 53 11.70 -11.16 4.58
N PRO A 54 12.28 -10.95 5.78
CA PRO A 54 12.63 -9.61 6.25
C PRO A 54 13.64 -8.97 5.28
N SER A 55 13.63 -7.63 5.16
CA SER A 55 14.50 -6.93 4.22
C SER A 55 14.78 -5.52 4.72
N SER A 56 16.03 -5.23 5.00
CA SER A 56 16.53 -3.90 5.35
C SER A 56 16.24 -2.87 4.26
N ALA A 57 16.47 -3.22 2.98
CA ALA A 57 16.17 -2.36 1.84
C ALA A 57 14.72 -1.86 1.83
N ARG A 58 13.76 -2.78 1.97
CA ARG A 58 12.34 -2.42 1.97
C ARG A 58 11.93 -1.64 3.22
N THR A 59 12.48 -2.00 4.37
CA THR A 59 12.19 -1.34 5.65
C THR A 59 12.87 0.03 5.69
N GLY A 60 14.11 0.16 5.25
CA GLY A 60 14.82 1.43 5.16
C GLY A 60 14.12 2.43 4.24
N PHE A 61 13.67 1.97 3.06
CA PHE A 61 12.86 2.81 2.18
C PHE A 61 11.53 3.25 2.84
N MET A 62 10.87 2.36 3.57
CA MET A 62 9.65 2.69 4.33
C MET A 62 9.93 3.76 5.39
N LEU A 63 11.00 3.60 6.18
CA LEU A 63 11.39 4.58 7.20
C LEU A 63 11.62 5.95 6.59
N GLY A 64 12.39 6.03 5.49
CA GLY A 64 12.56 7.29 4.76
C GLY A 64 11.25 7.88 4.24
N CYS A 65 10.30 7.04 3.77
CA CYS A 65 8.97 7.53 3.38
C CYS A 65 8.16 8.06 4.57
N LEU A 66 8.30 7.46 5.75
CA LEU A 66 7.64 7.93 6.97
C LEU A 66 8.25 9.25 7.48
N GLU A 67 9.56 9.43 7.37
CA GLU A 67 10.22 10.71 7.68
C GLU A 67 9.72 11.85 6.80
N GLU A 68 9.63 11.61 5.49
CA GLU A 68 9.09 12.57 4.53
C GLU A 68 7.61 12.87 4.82
N LEU A 69 6.78 11.84 5.05
CA LEU A 69 5.38 12.00 5.43
C LEU A 69 5.22 12.80 6.72
N ARG A 70 6.05 12.53 7.73
CA ARG A 70 6.04 13.25 9.01
C ARG A 70 6.37 14.73 8.82
N ARG A 71 7.35 15.03 7.97
CA ARG A 71 7.70 16.43 7.60
C ARG A 71 6.51 17.12 6.93
N ASP A 72 5.87 16.46 5.95
CA ASP A 72 4.76 17.03 5.19
C ASP A 72 3.50 17.23 6.07
N LEU A 73 3.28 16.35 7.08
CA LEU A 73 2.21 16.50 8.07
C LEU A 73 2.45 17.69 9.02
N ARG A 74 3.72 17.92 9.40
CA ARG A 74 4.08 19.09 10.22
C ARG A 74 3.81 20.42 9.53
N GLU A 75 3.98 20.46 8.20
CA GLU A 75 3.59 21.64 7.39
C GLU A 75 2.09 21.90 7.43
N LEU A 76 1.25 20.88 7.66
CA LEU A 76 -0.21 21.00 7.78
C LEU A 76 -0.67 21.30 9.21
N GLY A 77 0.24 21.34 10.19
CA GLY A 77 -0.10 21.60 11.59
C GLY A 77 -0.37 20.33 12.42
N SER A 78 0.07 19.16 11.94
CA SER A 78 -0.04 17.88 12.63
C SER A 78 1.33 17.23 12.81
N ASP A 79 1.41 16.09 13.51
CA ASP A 79 2.60 15.23 13.50
C ASP A 79 2.18 13.76 13.32
N LEU A 80 3.11 12.92 12.86
CA LEU A 80 2.89 11.49 12.71
C LEU A 80 3.15 10.78 14.04
N VAL A 81 2.10 10.24 14.63
CA VAL A 81 2.19 9.43 15.86
C VAL A 81 2.69 8.03 15.50
N LEU A 82 3.79 7.63 16.09
CA LEU A 82 4.45 6.36 15.85
C LEU A 82 4.26 5.43 17.06
N ARG A 83 3.82 4.20 16.81
CA ARG A 83 3.67 3.16 17.84
C ARG A 83 4.25 1.85 17.30
N ARG A 84 4.65 0.94 18.20
CA ARG A 84 5.12 -0.40 17.84
C ARG A 84 4.35 -1.47 18.57
N GLY A 85 3.78 -2.42 17.84
CA GLY A 85 2.99 -3.51 18.38
C GLY A 85 1.85 -3.92 17.47
N ARG A 86 0.79 -4.45 18.03
CA ARG A 86 -0.38 -4.90 17.28
C ARG A 86 -1.39 -3.77 17.13
N PRO A 87 -1.84 -3.46 15.90
CA PRO A 87 -2.84 -2.41 15.69
C PRO A 87 -4.15 -2.65 16.44
N GLU A 88 -4.58 -3.90 16.56
CA GLU A 88 -5.79 -4.29 17.30
C GLU A 88 -5.73 -3.95 18.80
N ASP A 89 -4.54 -3.83 19.39
CA ASP A 89 -4.34 -3.43 20.77
C ASP A 89 -4.14 -1.90 20.88
N LEU A 90 -3.30 -1.34 20.01
CA LEU A 90 -2.82 0.05 20.11
C LEU A 90 -3.82 1.10 19.60
N LEU A 91 -4.66 0.77 18.59
CA LEU A 91 -5.61 1.75 18.06
C LEU A 91 -6.72 2.10 19.08
N PRO A 92 -7.31 1.14 19.83
CA PRO A 92 -8.24 1.48 20.90
C PRO A 92 -7.59 2.30 22.05
N GLU A 93 -6.32 1.99 22.38
CA GLU A 93 -5.56 2.75 23.39
C GLU A 93 -5.34 4.20 22.94
N LEU A 94 -4.87 4.40 21.69
CA LEU A 94 -4.67 5.71 21.11
C LEU A 94 -6.00 6.48 20.97
N ALA A 95 -7.09 5.81 20.60
CA ALA A 95 -8.40 6.42 20.52
C ALA A 95 -8.88 6.94 21.90
N LYS A 96 -8.63 6.17 22.96
CA LYS A 96 -8.93 6.57 24.33
C LYS A 96 -8.04 7.75 24.77
N GLU A 97 -6.73 7.69 24.51
CA GLU A 97 -5.77 8.77 24.81
C GLU A 97 -6.20 10.10 24.17
N ALA A 98 -6.59 10.03 22.90
CA ALA A 98 -6.99 11.18 22.09
C ALA A 98 -8.45 11.58 22.24
N SER A 99 -9.27 10.80 22.92
CA SER A 99 -10.74 10.93 22.89
C SER A 99 -11.28 10.90 21.46
N ALA A 100 -10.73 10.05 20.57
CA ALA A 100 -11.14 9.94 19.18
C ALA A 100 -12.40 9.09 19.02
N GLY A 101 -13.34 9.55 18.17
CA GLY A 101 -14.59 8.87 17.88
C GLY A 101 -14.50 7.89 16.72
N SER A 102 -13.49 8.02 15.86
CA SER A 102 -13.33 7.17 14.67
C SER A 102 -11.86 6.90 14.33
N VAL A 103 -11.65 5.79 13.64
CA VAL A 103 -10.36 5.42 13.05
C VAL A 103 -10.55 5.15 11.57
N HIS A 104 -9.82 5.86 10.72
CA HIS A 104 -9.88 5.79 9.27
C HIS A 104 -8.62 5.15 8.71
N TRP A 105 -8.75 4.30 7.69
CA TRP A 105 -7.61 3.70 6.99
C TRP A 105 -7.95 3.27 5.57
N THR A 106 -6.96 3.08 4.72
CA THR A 106 -7.16 2.52 3.38
C THR A 106 -7.27 0.99 3.44
N ALA A 107 -8.36 0.41 2.96
CA ALA A 107 -8.59 -1.04 2.92
C ALA A 107 -7.57 -1.77 2.01
N ASP A 108 -7.26 -3.03 2.35
CA ASP A 108 -6.35 -3.89 1.61
C ASP A 108 -6.99 -5.28 1.41
N LEU A 109 -6.77 -5.89 0.24
CA LEU A 109 -7.38 -7.16 -0.14
C LEU A 109 -6.55 -8.39 0.27
N SER A 110 -5.36 -8.22 0.85
CA SER A 110 -4.54 -9.35 1.27
C SER A 110 -5.16 -10.11 2.46
N PRO A 111 -5.04 -11.45 2.53
CA PRO A 111 -5.62 -12.24 3.62
C PRO A 111 -5.15 -11.79 5.00
N PHE A 112 -3.86 -11.42 5.14
CA PHE A 112 -3.33 -10.87 6.38
C PHE A 112 -4.02 -9.56 6.75
N ALA A 113 -4.15 -8.63 5.80
CA ALA A 113 -4.80 -7.34 6.05
C ALA A 113 -6.27 -7.53 6.45
N LYS A 114 -7.02 -8.37 5.74
CA LYS A 114 -8.42 -8.66 6.08
C LYS A 114 -8.57 -9.24 7.49
N SER A 115 -7.70 -10.17 7.88
CA SER A 115 -7.72 -10.75 9.23
C SER A 115 -7.37 -9.72 10.31
N ARG A 116 -6.36 -8.90 10.06
CA ARG A 116 -5.95 -7.81 10.97
C ARG A 116 -7.05 -6.75 11.06
N ASP A 117 -7.58 -6.29 9.93
CA ASP A 117 -8.59 -5.23 9.87
C ASP A 117 -9.88 -5.68 10.58
N LYS A 118 -10.24 -6.96 10.48
CA LYS A 118 -11.35 -7.53 11.26
C LYS A 118 -11.07 -7.49 12.77
N ALA A 119 -9.87 -7.86 13.21
CA ALA A 119 -9.51 -7.80 14.62
C ALA A 119 -9.49 -6.35 15.16
N VAL A 120 -9.04 -5.40 14.34
CA VAL A 120 -9.08 -3.96 14.66
C VAL A 120 -10.53 -3.48 14.78
N ASP A 121 -11.40 -3.83 13.83
CA ASP A 121 -12.82 -3.46 13.85
C ASP A 121 -13.51 -3.96 15.13
N GLU A 122 -13.30 -5.24 15.48
CA GLU A 122 -13.84 -5.85 16.72
C GLU A 122 -13.33 -5.13 17.98
N ALA A 123 -12.03 -4.78 18.03
CA ALA A 123 -11.43 -4.10 19.17
C ALA A 123 -11.90 -2.64 19.31
N LEU A 124 -12.02 -1.92 18.20
CA LEU A 124 -12.56 -0.55 18.17
C LEU A 124 -14.03 -0.52 18.58
N ALA A 125 -14.84 -1.47 18.06
CA ALA A 125 -16.25 -1.59 18.44
C ALA A 125 -16.43 -1.84 19.95
N ALA A 126 -15.58 -2.69 20.54
CA ALA A 126 -15.56 -2.92 21.99
C ALA A 126 -15.19 -1.67 22.81
N ALA A 127 -14.42 -0.75 22.21
CA ALA A 127 -14.06 0.53 22.80
C ALA A 127 -15.05 1.67 22.50
N GLY A 128 -16.11 1.42 21.74
CA GLY A 128 -17.09 2.43 21.34
C GLY A 128 -16.57 3.39 20.26
N VAL A 129 -15.56 3.00 19.48
CA VAL A 129 -14.91 3.77 18.41
C VAL A 129 -15.35 3.24 17.05
N ILE A 130 -15.63 4.15 16.10
CA ILE A 130 -16.11 3.79 14.76
C ILE A 130 -14.91 3.42 13.88
N ALA A 131 -14.96 2.24 13.28
CA ALA A 131 -13.99 1.79 12.28
C ALA A 131 -14.46 2.18 10.87
N VAL A 132 -13.62 2.91 10.12
CA VAL A 132 -14.00 3.46 8.79
C VAL A 132 -12.94 3.09 7.74
N PRO A 133 -13.06 1.93 7.09
CA PRO A 133 -12.19 1.57 5.97
C PRO A 133 -12.58 2.34 4.70
N HIS A 134 -11.57 2.77 3.93
CA HIS A 134 -11.72 3.55 2.70
C HIS A 134 -11.06 2.88 1.49
N PRO A 135 -11.50 3.18 0.26
CA PRO A 135 -10.73 2.86 -0.95
C PRO A 135 -9.43 3.68 -1.02
N GLY A 136 -8.62 3.44 -2.05
CA GLY A 136 -7.41 4.25 -2.32
C GLY A 136 -6.13 3.45 -2.55
N ALA A 137 -6.16 2.14 -2.32
CA ALA A 137 -5.03 1.25 -2.61
C ALA A 137 -4.94 0.88 -4.10
N TYR A 138 -6.03 1.04 -4.87
CA TYR A 138 -6.19 0.59 -6.24
C TYR A 138 -6.79 1.71 -7.12
N ILE A 139 -6.78 1.51 -8.44
CA ILE A 139 -7.38 2.42 -9.43
C ILE A 139 -8.90 2.32 -9.37
N VAL A 140 -9.43 1.09 -9.30
CA VAL A 140 -10.84 0.86 -8.98
C VAL A 140 -10.95 0.61 -7.48
N ASP A 141 -12.02 1.08 -6.87
CA ASP A 141 -12.16 1.02 -5.41
C ASP A 141 -12.13 -0.40 -4.87
N ASP A 142 -12.74 -1.35 -5.57
CA ASP A 142 -12.71 -2.78 -5.24
C ASP A 142 -12.47 -3.64 -6.49
N PRO A 143 -11.21 -3.93 -6.86
CA PRO A 143 -10.91 -4.83 -7.96
C PRO A 143 -11.37 -6.27 -7.68
N GLY A 144 -11.50 -6.66 -6.41
CA GLY A 144 -12.04 -7.96 -5.98
C GLY A 144 -13.50 -8.14 -6.33
N ALA A 145 -14.27 -7.08 -6.46
CA ALA A 145 -15.69 -7.13 -6.84
C ALA A 145 -15.94 -7.27 -8.35
N ILE A 146 -14.92 -7.15 -9.19
CA ILE A 146 -15.08 -7.28 -10.65
C ILE A 146 -15.43 -8.72 -11.01
N ARG A 147 -16.61 -8.93 -11.63
CA ARG A 147 -17.16 -10.25 -11.95
C ARG A 147 -17.39 -10.44 -13.45
N SER A 148 -17.32 -11.68 -13.88
CA SER A 148 -17.75 -12.11 -15.23
C SER A 148 -19.26 -12.00 -15.37
N GLY A 149 -19.77 -12.11 -16.60
CA GLY A 149 -21.22 -12.15 -16.86
C GLY A 149 -21.96 -13.28 -16.15
N SER A 150 -21.27 -14.32 -15.67
CA SER A 150 -21.80 -15.39 -14.82
C SER A 150 -21.59 -15.14 -13.31
N ALA A 151 -21.30 -13.93 -12.91
CA ALA A 151 -21.02 -13.49 -11.53
C ALA A 151 -19.83 -14.21 -10.85
N LYS A 152 -18.94 -14.86 -11.63
CA LYS A 152 -17.74 -15.52 -11.11
C LYS A 152 -16.52 -14.61 -11.14
N PRO A 153 -15.56 -14.76 -10.19
CA PRO A 153 -14.27 -14.09 -10.28
C PRO A 153 -13.53 -14.45 -11.55
N TYR A 154 -12.73 -13.54 -12.05
CA TYR A 154 -11.85 -13.82 -13.20
C TYR A 154 -10.61 -14.59 -12.76
N THR A 155 -10.27 -15.63 -13.51
CA THR A 155 -9.04 -16.43 -13.36
C THR A 155 -8.05 -16.19 -14.50
N VAL A 156 -8.43 -15.36 -15.49
CA VAL A 156 -7.62 -15.04 -16.67
C VAL A 156 -7.58 -13.52 -16.83
N TYR A 157 -6.40 -12.97 -17.08
CA TYR A 157 -6.16 -11.54 -17.16
C TYR A 157 -6.95 -10.82 -18.26
N SER A 158 -6.94 -11.34 -19.51
CA SER A 158 -7.49 -10.60 -20.65
C SER A 158 -8.98 -10.22 -20.49
N PRO A 159 -9.88 -11.14 -20.09
CA PRO A 159 -11.27 -10.78 -19.82
C PRO A 159 -11.42 -9.89 -18.59
N PHE A 160 -10.60 -10.06 -17.54
CA PHE A 160 -10.56 -9.15 -16.41
C PHE A 160 -10.20 -7.74 -16.85
N ALA A 161 -9.11 -7.57 -17.59
CA ALA A 161 -8.65 -6.26 -18.05
C ALA A 161 -9.66 -5.55 -18.97
N LYS A 162 -10.49 -6.30 -19.69
CA LYS A 162 -11.61 -5.73 -20.45
C LYS A 162 -12.68 -5.18 -19.49
N ALA A 163 -13.13 -5.98 -18.53
CA ALA A 163 -14.13 -5.55 -17.55
C ALA A 163 -13.60 -4.40 -16.66
N TRP A 164 -12.34 -4.47 -16.23
CA TRP A 164 -11.68 -3.45 -15.43
C TRP A 164 -11.67 -2.07 -16.11
N ARG A 165 -11.52 -2.00 -17.45
CA ARG A 165 -11.56 -0.73 -18.19
C ARG A 165 -12.93 -0.07 -18.20
N GLU A 166 -13.99 -0.85 -18.05
CA GLU A 166 -15.40 -0.38 -18.05
C GLU A 166 -15.86 0.07 -16.65
N VAL A 167 -15.10 -0.21 -15.59
CA VAL A 167 -15.43 0.27 -14.24
C VAL A 167 -15.18 1.76 -14.17
N ASP A 168 -16.14 2.52 -13.65
CA ASP A 168 -15.97 3.95 -13.41
C ASP A 168 -14.86 4.21 -12.39
N ARG A 169 -14.17 5.32 -12.57
CA ARG A 169 -13.13 5.81 -11.64
C ARG A 169 -13.73 6.91 -10.79
N ARG A 170 -13.49 6.86 -9.47
CA ARG A 170 -13.77 8.01 -8.61
C ARG A 170 -12.90 9.20 -9.03
N GLU A 171 -13.28 10.39 -8.62
CA GLU A 171 -12.40 11.55 -8.71
C GLU A 171 -11.23 11.42 -7.71
N THR A 172 -10.12 12.07 -8.01
CA THR A 172 -8.96 12.12 -7.10
C THR A 172 -9.20 13.16 -6.03
N GLU A 173 -8.83 12.83 -4.78
CA GLU A 173 -8.93 13.74 -3.65
C GLU A 173 -7.74 14.71 -3.60
N GLU A 174 -8.01 15.96 -3.27
CA GLU A 174 -6.97 16.94 -3.05
C GLU A 174 -6.39 16.84 -1.64
N ARG A 175 -5.11 17.17 -1.49
CA ARG A 175 -4.45 17.32 -0.18
C ARG A 175 -5.15 18.41 0.62
N PRO A 176 -5.49 18.18 1.91
CA PRO A 176 -6.03 19.26 2.76
C PRO A 176 -5.01 20.38 2.94
N SER A 177 -5.50 21.61 3.12
CA SER A 177 -4.65 22.79 3.36
C SER A 177 -4.13 22.90 4.80
N SER A 178 -4.81 22.25 5.74
CA SER A 178 -4.43 22.18 7.16
C SER A 178 -4.96 20.88 7.75
N LEU A 179 -4.30 20.39 8.81
CA LEU A 179 -4.68 19.18 9.52
C LEU A 179 -4.43 19.38 11.02
N PRO A 180 -5.30 20.12 11.72
CA PRO A 180 -5.15 20.33 13.15
C PRO A 180 -5.16 19.00 13.92
N SER A 181 -4.28 18.87 14.93
CA SER A 181 -4.17 17.66 15.72
C SER A 181 -4.30 17.98 17.22
N VAL A 182 -4.32 16.97 18.07
CA VAL A 182 -4.21 17.09 19.52
C VAL A 182 -2.76 16.92 19.94
N ASP A 183 -2.43 17.45 21.13
CA ASP A 183 -1.10 17.27 21.73
C ASP A 183 -0.98 15.85 22.30
N ILE A 184 -0.31 14.98 21.55
CA ILE A 184 -0.02 13.59 21.90
C ILE A 184 1.47 13.36 21.61
N ASP A 185 2.13 12.58 22.47
CA ASP A 185 3.51 12.15 22.21
C ASP A 185 3.61 11.46 20.84
N PRO A 186 4.30 12.04 19.87
CA PRO A 186 4.39 11.48 18.54
C PRO A 186 5.29 10.23 18.47
N GLY A 187 6.08 9.96 19.50
CA GLY A 187 7.07 8.91 19.49
C GLY A 187 8.26 9.19 18.58
N GLU A 188 9.30 8.37 18.71
CA GLU A 188 10.53 8.48 17.93
C GLU A 188 10.48 7.60 16.67
N MET A 189 11.18 8.05 15.61
CA MET A 189 11.38 7.23 14.39
C MET A 189 12.42 6.15 14.70
N PRO A 190 12.08 4.85 14.62
CA PRO A 190 13.04 3.81 14.87
C PRO A 190 14.09 3.72 13.75
N THR A 191 15.28 3.27 14.09
CA THR A 191 16.31 2.86 13.14
C THR A 191 16.05 1.42 12.63
N LEU A 192 16.82 0.98 11.64
CA LEU A 192 16.77 -0.42 11.20
C LEU A 192 17.17 -1.37 12.34
N GLU A 193 18.20 -0.99 13.11
CA GLU A 193 18.69 -1.77 14.26
C GLU A 193 17.62 -1.90 15.35
N ASP A 194 16.87 -0.82 15.66
CA ASP A 194 15.75 -0.86 16.60
C ASP A 194 14.65 -1.82 16.15
N LEU A 195 14.52 -1.99 14.83
CA LEU A 195 13.59 -2.93 14.22
C LEU A 195 14.17 -4.34 14.04
N GLY A 196 15.41 -4.59 14.47
CA GLY A 196 16.08 -5.88 14.38
C GLY A 196 16.58 -6.25 12.98
N LEU A 197 16.93 -5.23 12.17
CA LEU A 197 17.44 -5.39 10.82
C LEU A 197 18.83 -4.74 10.68
N GLU A 198 19.75 -5.45 10.05
CA GLU A 198 21.07 -4.90 9.76
C GLU A 198 20.99 -4.01 8.49
N PRO A 199 21.56 -2.78 8.51
CA PRO A 199 21.63 -1.93 7.35
C PRO A 199 22.44 -2.58 6.21
N ASP A 200 21.94 -2.48 4.97
CA ASP A 200 22.68 -2.88 3.78
C ASP A 200 23.15 -1.64 3.04
N PRO A 201 24.47 -1.43 2.84
CA PRO A 201 25.01 -0.26 2.13
C PRO A 201 24.53 -0.15 0.67
N SER A 202 24.03 -1.22 0.06
CA SER A 202 23.52 -1.23 -1.31
C SER A 202 22.11 -0.67 -1.46
N ASP A 203 21.40 -0.37 -0.34
CA ASP A 203 19.98 -0.05 -0.31
C ASP A 203 19.58 1.38 -0.73
N THR A 204 20.47 2.17 -1.30
CA THR A 204 20.27 3.61 -1.58
C THR A 204 19.67 3.94 -2.95
N THR A 205 19.00 3.00 -3.61
CA THR A 205 18.64 3.14 -5.04
C THR A 205 17.45 4.07 -5.30
N PHE A 206 16.61 4.37 -4.31
CA PHE A 206 15.39 5.16 -4.45
C PHE A 206 15.30 6.27 -3.41
N THR A 207 15.00 7.50 -3.87
CA THR A 207 14.67 8.62 -2.97
C THR A 207 13.28 8.38 -2.38
N PRO A 208 13.09 8.37 -1.05
CA PRO A 208 11.80 8.09 -0.43
C PRO A 208 10.82 9.27 -0.54
N GLY A 209 9.54 8.98 -0.26
CA GLY A 209 8.49 9.98 -0.08
C GLY A 209 7.63 10.28 -1.29
N GLU A 210 6.53 10.99 -1.05
CA GLU A 210 5.51 11.33 -2.06
C GLU A 210 6.06 12.27 -3.14
N ALA A 211 6.83 13.28 -2.75
CA ALA A 211 7.42 14.24 -3.69
C ALA A 211 8.33 13.54 -4.71
N ALA A 212 9.19 12.64 -4.25
CA ALA A 212 10.07 11.85 -5.10
C ALA A 212 9.28 10.89 -6.01
N ALA A 213 8.22 10.27 -5.49
CA ALA A 213 7.32 9.41 -6.27
C ALA A 213 6.64 10.17 -7.41
N ARG A 214 6.14 11.37 -7.15
CA ARG A 214 5.48 12.23 -8.14
C ARG A 214 6.46 12.75 -9.20
N GLU A 215 7.67 13.08 -8.79
CA GLU A 215 8.73 13.48 -9.71
C GLU A 215 9.16 12.32 -10.62
N ALA A 216 9.38 11.13 -10.07
CA ALA A 216 9.66 9.93 -10.85
C ALA A 216 8.54 9.62 -11.85
N ALA A 217 7.28 9.74 -11.44
CA ALA A 217 6.13 9.57 -12.32
C ALA A 217 6.06 10.65 -13.41
N ARG A 218 6.41 11.90 -13.10
CA ARG A 218 6.48 13.01 -14.06
C ARG A 218 7.55 12.76 -15.12
N ILE A 219 8.75 12.38 -14.69
CA ILE A 219 9.86 12.02 -15.60
C ILE A 219 9.45 10.85 -16.49
N PHE A 220 8.94 9.77 -15.91
CA PHE A 220 8.48 8.61 -16.69
C PHE A 220 7.41 8.98 -17.71
N ARG A 221 6.41 9.78 -17.33
CA ARG A 221 5.34 10.21 -18.22
C ARG A 221 5.84 11.06 -19.39
N ASN A 222 6.83 11.93 -19.16
CA ASN A 222 7.34 12.84 -20.18
C ASN A 222 8.35 12.15 -21.12
N ASP A 223 9.27 11.38 -20.56
CA ASP A 223 10.46 10.90 -21.27
C ASP A 223 10.46 9.38 -21.50
N GLY A 224 9.89 8.59 -20.58
CA GLY A 224 10.01 7.13 -20.59
C GLY A 224 8.82 6.40 -21.20
N VAL A 225 7.61 6.93 -21.03
CA VAL A 225 6.37 6.18 -21.34
C VAL A 225 6.22 5.84 -22.81
N THR A 226 6.68 6.67 -23.72
CA THR A 226 6.54 6.47 -25.18
C THR A 226 7.26 5.19 -25.63
N GLU A 227 8.46 4.96 -25.12
CA GLU A 227 9.30 3.80 -25.46
C GLU A 227 9.10 2.62 -24.50
N TYR A 228 8.27 2.75 -23.49
CA TYR A 228 8.08 1.76 -22.43
C TYR A 228 7.75 0.37 -22.97
N GLY A 229 6.87 0.29 -23.95
CA GLY A 229 6.48 -1.00 -24.56
C GLY A 229 7.65 -1.78 -25.18
N LYS A 230 8.68 -1.07 -25.67
CA LYS A 230 9.87 -1.66 -26.29
C LYS A 230 11.00 -1.90 -25.29
N LYS A 231 11.15 -1.01 -24.31
CA LYS A 231 12.33 -0.95 -23.44
C LYS A 231 12.15 -1.59 -22.05
N ARG A 232 10.92 -1.82 -21.59
CA ARG A 232 10.63 -2.32 -20.24
C ARG A 232 11.32 -3.64 -19.85
N ASN A 233 11.64 -4.46 -20.84
CA ASN A 233 12.28 -5.76 -20.65
C ASN A 233 13.81 -5.71 -20.84
N LEU A 234 14.39 -4.53 -21.07
CA LEU A 234 15.83 -4.39 -21.22
C LEU A 234 16.49 -4.32 -19.84
N PRO A 235 17.56 -5.11 -19.56
CA PRO A 235 18.29 -5.05 -18.30
C PRO A 235 18.91 -3.68 -18.02
N THR A 236 19.28 -2.95 -19.08
CA THR A 236 19.97 -1.65 -19.00
C THR A 236 19.06 -0.47 -18.66
N GLY A 237 17.77 -0.68 -18.46
CA GLY A 237 16.80 0.37 -18.13
C GLY A 237 15.58 0.36 -19.05
N GLY A 238 14.67 1.34 -18.85
CA GLY A 238 13.41 1.45 -19.62
C GLY A 238 12.17 1.03 -18.82
N SER A 239 12.36 0.57 -17.57
CA SER A 239 11.24 0.40 -16.63
C SER A 239 10.82 1.75 -16.04
N SER A 240 9.59 1.82 -15.51
CA SER A 240 9.09 3.05 -14.86
C SER A 240 9.78 3.36 -13.52
N ARG A 241 10.38 2.36 -12.87
CA ARG A 241 10.95 2.42 -11.52
C ARG A 241 9.96 2.91 -10.44
N LEU A 242 8.65 2.75 -10.67
CA LEU A 242 7.60 3.21 -9.75
C LEU A 242 7.14 2.14 -8.74
N SER A 243 7.65 0.91 -8.83
CA SER A 243 7.19 -0.19 -7.98
C SER A 243 7.39 0.02 -6.47
N PRO A 244 8.49 0.59 -5.94
CA PRO A 244 8.62 0.87 -4.52
C PRO A 244 7.59 1.90 -4.04
N TYR A 245 7.37 2.95 -4.82
CA TYR A 245 6.39 3.99 -4.52
C TYR A 245 4.96 3.48 -4.52
N LEU A 246 4.60 2.63 -5.51
CA LEU A 246 3.29 1.97 -5.54
C LEU A 246 3.13 0.93 -4.42
N ARG A 247 4.23 0.30 -3.99
CA ARG A 247 4.23 -0.66 -2.87
C ARG A 247 3.92 0.01 -1.55
N TRP A 248 4.51 1.17 -1.29
CA TRP A 248 4.33 1.92 -0.05
C TRP A 248 3.25 3.00 -0.17
N GLY A 249 2.63 3.13 -1.36
CA GLY A 249 1.55 4.05 -1.60
C GLY A 249 1.97 5.52 -1.55
N CYS A 250 3.26 5.82 -1.80
CA CYS A 250 3.76 7.20 -1.94
C CYS A 250 3.21 7.91 -3.18
N ILE A 251 2.57 7.17 -4.08
CA ILE A 251 1.81 7.70 -5.19
C ILE A 251 0.51 6.91 -5.33
N SER A 252 -0.59 7.62 -5.59
CA SER A 252 -1.85 6.98 -5.90
C SER A 252 -1.80 6.31 -7.27
N PRO A 253 -2.22 5.03 -7.37
CA PRO A 253 -2.33 4.38 -8.67
C PRO A 253 -3.40 5.04 -9.57
N LEU A 254 -4.48 5.59 -8.99
CA LEU A 254 -5.51 6.32 -9.72
C LEU A 254 -4.98 7.65 -10.26
N GLU A 255 -4.28 8.44 -9.42
CA GLU A 255 -3.62 9.68 -9.87
C GLU A 255 -2.63 9.40 -11.01
N LEU A 256 -1.85 8.31 -10.88
CA LEU A 256 -0.89 7.89 -11.91
C LEU A 256 -1.59 7.55 -13.23
N GLU A 257 -2.67 6.76 -13.19
CA GLU A 257 -3.47 6.42 -14.38
C GLU A 257 -4.07 7.67 -15.03
N THR A 258 -4.68 8.53 -14.21
CA THR A 258 -5.33 9.77 -14.67
C THR A 258 -4.33 10.70 -15.35
N LYS A 259 -3.15 10.90 -14.75
CA LYS A 259 -2.08 11.77 -15.29
C LYS A 259 -1.39 11.19 -16.52
N LEU A 260 -1.46 9.90 -16.78
CA LEU A 260 -1.01 9.33 -18.06
C LEU A 260 -1.80 9.87 -19.24
N GLY A 261 -3.01 10.36 -19.00
CA GLY A 261 -3.90 10.90 -20.03
C GLY A 261 -4.45 9.82 -20.98
N ARG A 262 -5.42 10.18 -21.80
CA ARG A 262 -6.13 9.28 -22.73
C ARG A 262 -5.38 8.96 -24.04
N GLY A 263 -4.09 9.30 -24.15
CA GLY A 263 -3.30 9.03 -25.35
C GLY A 263 -3.19 7.52 -25.67
N ASN A 264 -3.41 7.17 -26.94
CA ASN A 264 -3.39 5.78 -27.42
C ASN A 264 -1.98 5.30 -27.85
N GLY A 265 -0.90 5.97 -27.46
CA GLY A 265 0.47 5.50 -27.75
C GLY A 265 0.74 4.13 -27.12
N ASP A 266 1.44 3.26 -27.86
CA ASP A 266 1.70 1.88 -27.44
C ASP A 266 2.29 1.77 -26.04
N GLY A 267 3.23 2.62 -25.66
CA GLY A 267 3.85 2.60 -24.34
C GLY A 267 2.89 2.93 -23.19
N ARG A 268 1.99 3.92 -23.39
CA ARG A 268 0.95 4.26 -22.41
C ARG A 268 -0.05 3.13 -22.23
N ARG A 269 -0.46 2.50 -23.33
CA ARG A 269 -1.37 1.35 -23.30
C ARG A 269 -0.74 0.18 -22.56
N VAL A 270 0.54 -0.10 -22.83
CA VAL A 270 1.29 -1.16 -22.14
C VAL A 270 1.40 -0.86 -20.66
N PHE A 271 1.74 0.37 -20.27
CA PHE A 271 1.87 0.73 -18.84
C PHE A 271 0.54 0.63 -18.09
N ARG A 272 -0.59 1.08 -18.69
CA ARG A 272 -1.93 0.82 -18.11
C ARG A 272 -2.23 -0.67 -17.94
N SER A 273 -1.76 -1.49 -18.87
CA SER A 273 -1.88 -2.94 -18.73
C SER A 273 -1.13 -3.48 -17.53
N GLU A 274 0.05 -2.93 -17.19
CA GLU A 274 0.78 -3.31 -15.99
C GLU A 274 0.05 -2.88 -14.70
N LEU A 275 -0.58 -1.72 -14.70
CA LEU A 275 -1.44 -1.30 -13.58
C LEU A 275 -2.66 -2.22 -13.43
N ALA A 276 -3.30 -2.61 -14.55
CA ALA A 276 -4.39 -3.57 -14.54
C ALA A 276 -3.94 -4.97 -14.08
N TRP A 277 -2.71 -5.41 -14.40
CA TRP A 277 -2.12 -6.64 -13.87
C TRP A 277 -1.98 -6.60 -12.35
N ARG A 278 -1.55 -5.47 -11.79
CA ARG A 278 -1.47 -5.28 -10.33
C ARG A 278 -2.83 -5.52 -9.67
N GLU A 279 -3.90 -5.01 -10.27
CA GLU A 279 -5.26 -5.14 -9.73
C GLU A 279 -5.87 -6.52 -10.02
N PHE A 280 -5.54 -7.14 -11.15
CA PHE A 280 -5.90 -8.53 -11.39
C PHE A 280 -5.34 -9.46 -10.31
N TYR A 281 -4.06 -9.33 -9.95
CA TYR A 281 -3.48 -10.12 -8.88
C TYR A 281 -4.05 -9.80 -7.50
N ALA A 282 -4.43 -8.55 -7.25
CA ALA A 282 -5.18 -8.19 -6.05
C ALA A 282 -6.55 -8.88 -6.00
N ALA A 283 -7.29 -8.88 -7.12
CA ALA A 283 -8.56 -9.59 -7.26
C ALA A 283 -8.41 -11.12 -7.12
N VAL A 284 -7.33 -11.70 -7.66
CA VAL A 284 -7.01 -13.12 -7.47
C VAL A 284 -6.77 -13.43 -5.99
N LEU A 285 -5.95 -12.62 -5.32
CA LEU A 285 -5.63 -12.82 -3.92
C LEU A 285 -6.88 -12.68 -3.02
N ASP A 286 -7.76 -11.76 -3.36
CA ASP A 286 -9.02 -11.54 -2.66
C ASP A 286 -10.00 -12.71 -2.79
N ASN A 287 -10.17 -13.21 -4.02
CA ASN A 287 -11.15 -14.24 -4.32
C ASN A 287 -10.64 -15.67 -4.12
N PHE A 288 -9.33 -15.87 -4.11
CA PHE A 288 -8.65 -17.17 -4.02
C PHE A 288 -7.50 -17.10 -3.01
N PRO A 289 -7.76 -16.80 -1.72
CA PRO A 289 -6.71 -16.57 -0.71
C PRO A 289 -5.77 -17.76 -0.50
N GLU A 290 -6.19 -18.97 -0.86
CA GLU A 290 -5.37 -20.18 -0.81
C GLU A 290 -4.14 -20.13 -1.73
N VAL A 291 -4.10 -19.24 -2.73
CA VAL A 291 -2.95 -19.07 -3.64
C VAL A 291 -1.67 -18.64 -2.91
N THR A 292 -1.79 -18.18 -1.69
CA THR A 292 -0.63 -17.90 -0.81
C THR A 292 0.10 -19.16 -0.35
N LYS A 293 -0.52 -20.33 -0.50
CA LYS A 293 -0.04 -21.61 0.03
C LYS A 293 -0.02 -22.73 -1.00
N THR A 294 -0.74 -22.59 -2.10
CA THR A 294 -0.91 -23.62 -3.12
C THR A 294 -0.99 -23.01 -4.52
N GLU A 295 -0.80 -23.80 -5.55
CA GLU A 295 -0.87 -23.40 -6.93
C GLU A 295 -2.26 -22.85 -7.28
N PHE A 296 -2.29 -21.74 -8.03
CA PHE A 296 -3.54 -21.08 -8.42
C PHE A 296 -4.43 -21.99 -9.28
N GLN A 297 -3.84 -22.68 -10.27
CA GLN A 297 -4.59 -23.59 -11.11
C GLN A 297 -4.65 -24.98 -10.48
N GLU A 298 -5.86 -25.47 -10.20
CA GLU A 298 -6.09 -26.76 -9.52
C GLU A 298 -5.37 -27.93 -10.19
N ARG A 299 -5.27 -27.93 -11.54
CA ARG A 299 -4.57 -28.99 -12.29
C ARG A 299 -3.09 -29.15 -11.94
N TYR A 300 -2.48 -28.15 -11.30
CA TYR A 300 -1.07 -28.20 -10.88
C TYR A 300 -0.90 -28.51 -9.39
N ARG A 301 -1.98 -28.52 -8.61
CA ARG A 301 -1.93 -28.79 -7.18
C ARG A 301 -1.44 -30.21 -6.92
N GLY A 302 -0.31 -30.30 -6.21
CA GLY A 302 0.32 -31.58 -5.88
C GLY A 302 0.94 -32.35 -7.07
N THR A 303 0.98 -31.74 -8.26
CA THR A 303 1.60 -32.37 -9.44
C THR A 303 3.01 -31.85 -9.73
N LEU A 304 3.37 -30.68 -9.17
CA LEU A 304 4.69 -30.10 -9.33
C LEU A 304 5.65 -30.67 -8.28
N ASN A 305 6.75 -31.20 -8.76
CA ASN A 305 7.82 -31.68 -7.86
C ASN A 305 8.78 -30.51 -7.58
N TRP A 306 8.49 -29.77 -6.52
CA TRP A 306 9.35 -28.70 -6.05
C TRP A 306 10.63 -29.30 -5.43
N GLN A 307 11.78 -28.91 -5.94
CA GLN A 307 13.06 -29.26 -5.34
C GLN A 307 13.32 -28.35 -4.13
N SER A 308 13.77 -28.95 -3.05
CA SER A 308 14.26 -28.22 -1.87
C SER A 308 15.76 -28.51 -1.75
N ASP A 309 16.57 -27.58 -2.25
CA ASP A 309 18.03 -27.65 -2.27
C ASP A 309 18.56 -26.30 -1.78
N ASP A 310 19.11 -26.28 -0.59
CA ASP A 310 19.57 -25.07 0.06
C ASP A 310 20.82 -24.49 -0.62
N ASP A 311 21.69 -25.33 -1.21
CA ASP A 311 22.90 -24.87 -1.91
C ASP A 311 22.52 -24.17 -3.23
N LEU A 312 21.54 -24.72 -3.97
CA LEU A 312 21.02 -24.09 -5.18
C LEU A 312 20.28 -22.78 -4.86
N LEU A 313 19.52 -22.74 -3.78
CA LEU A 313 18.84 -21.53 -3.32
C LEU A 313 19.85 -20.44 -2.94
N GLU A 314 20.92 -20.80 -2.23
CA GLU A 314 21.96 -19.86 -1.85
C GLU A 314 22.77 -19.38 -3.05
N ALA A 315 23.09 -20.28 -4.00
CA ALA A 315 23.71 -19.88 -5.26
C ALA A 315 22.84 -18.88 -6.05
N TRP A 316 21.51 -19.10 -6.06
CA TRP A 316 20.57 -18.16 -6.69
C TRP A 316 20.56 -16.80 -5.98
N LYS A 317 20.48 -16.76 -4.66
CA LYS A 317 20.53 -15.50 -3.89
C LYS A 317 21.82 -14.71 -4.12
N GLN A 318 22.92 -15.38 -4.38
CA GLN A 318 24.25 -14.79 -4.55
C GLN A 318 24.62 -14.54 -6.02
N GLY A 319 23.71 -14.77 -6.98
CA GLY A 319 23.99 -14.61 -8.41
C GLY A 319 25.08 -15.55 -8.90
N ARG A 320 25.12 -16.81 -8.43
CA ARG A 320 26.14 -17.82 -8.73
C ARG A 320 25.57 -19.12 -9.26
N THR A 321 24.44 -19.04 -9.97
CA THR A 321 23.80 -20.22 -10.59
C THR A 321 24.55 -20.74 -11.81
N GLY A 322 25.43 -19.91 -12.40
CA GLY A 322 26.11 -20.19 -13.66
C GLY A 322 25.28 -19.85 -14.89
N TYR A 323 24.09 -19.27 -14.73
CA TYR A 323 23.25 -18.78 -15.81
C TYR A 323 23.32 -17.23 -15.84
N PRO A 324 24.06 -16.60 -16.79
CA PRO A 324 24.35 -15.17 -16.74
C PRO A 324 23.12 -14.25 -16.59
N LEU A 325 21.99 -14.63 -17.21
CA LEU A 325 20.75 -13.84 -17.13
C LEU A 325 20.07 -13.98 -15.76
N VAL A 326 20.27 -15.10 -15.06
CA VAL A 326 19.74 -15.34 -13.71
C VAL A 326 20.62 -14.64 -12.68
N ASP A 327 21.94 -14.62 -12.93
CA ASP A 327 22.95 -14.11 -12.01
C ASP A 327 23.10 -12.58 -12.08
N ALA A 328 22.60 -11.93 -13.15
CA ALA A 328 22.62 -10.49 -13.35
C ALA A 328 21.44 -9.80 -12.64
#